data_b4fc0f79da3f28d6fba783b076179826
#
_entry.id   b4fc0f79da3f28d6fba783b076179826
#
_cell.length_a   1.000
_cell.length_b   1.000
_cell.length_c   1.000
_cell.angle_alpha   90.00
_cell.angle_beta   90.00
_cell.angle_gamma   90.00
#
_symmetry.space_group_name_H-M   'P 1'
#
loop_
_entity.id
_entity.type
_entity.pdbx_description
1 polymer ?
#
loop_
_entity_poly.entity_id
_entity_poly.type
_entity_poly.pdbx_seq_one_letter_code
_entity_poly.pdbx_strand_id
1 'polypeptide(L)'
;MKPHRHARNSVKKFGGSEEDYLDIHNFMDVSKSAHADMRHRAIFHNSLGPYVVERVFGMPLKMLDELAEKFDWSDEEKLAIVELLKEAKTDRACTMVNSDGIRVSVRDVAEQHVIEDLGRIPSLSNWLDNMAMQPWFGGPRHRKTRAQFIPFANED
;
A
#
# COMPACT_ATOMS: atom_id res chain seq x y z
N MET A 1 4.32 11.74 -9.42
CA MET A 1 3.22 12.61 -9.96
C MET A 1 2.50 13.27 -8.77
N LYS A 2 1.51 14.19 -8.97
CA LYS A 2 0.71 14.72 -7.85
C LYS A 2 -0.48 13.77 -7.57
N PRO A 3 -0.93 13.58 -6.30
CA PRO A 3 -1.98 12.61 -5.94
C PRO A 3 -3.28 12.73 -6.76
N HIS A 4 -3.77 13.94 -7.02
CA HIS A 4 -4.99 14.14 -7.84
C HIS A 4 -4.83 13.69 -9.30
N ARG A 5 -3.61 13.65 -9.85
CA ARG A 5 -3.38 13.11 -11.19
C ARG A 5 -3.45 11.59 -11.20
N HIS A 6 -2.92 10.95 -10.15
CA HIS A 6 -3.08 9.52 -9.95
C HIS A 6 -4.55 9.15 -9.77
N ALA A 7 -5.29 9.89 -8.93
CA ALA A 7 -6.73 9.67 -8.72
C ALA A 7 -7.52 9.77 -10.04
N ARG A 8 -7.23 10.78 -10.86
CA ARG A 8 -7.85 10.91 -12.19
C ARG A 8 -7.54 9.74 -13.12
N ASN A 9 -6.35 9.18 -13.05
CA ASN A 9 -6.00 7.98 -13.82
C ASN A 9 -6.70 6.74 -13.27
N SER A 10 -6.88 6.66 -11.94
CA SER A 10 -7.67 5.59 -11.31
C SER A 10 -9.13 5.61 -11.76
N VAL A 11 -9.76 6.79 -11.86
CA VAL A 11 -11.11 6.93 -12.42
C VAL A 11 -11.20 6.36 -13.84
N LYS A 12 -10.21 6.67 -14.70
CA LYS A 12 -10.18 6.13 -16.07
C LYS A 12 -10.07 4.61 -16.12
N LYS A 13 -9.42 4.00 -15.13
CA LYS A 13 -9.15 2.56 -15.08
C LYS A 13 -10.24 1.78 -14.35
N PHE A 14 -10.81 2.34 -13.28
CA PHE A 14 -11.67 1.63 -12.35
C PHE A 14 -13.08 2.22 -12.22
N GLY A 15 -13.38 3.34 -12.89
CA GLY A 15 -14.64 4.08 -12.71
C GLY A 15 -14.66 4.93 -11.44
N GLY A 16 -15.84 5.35 -11.03
CA GLY A 16 -16.05 6.19 -9.86
C GLY A 16 -15.59 7.64 -10.04
N SER A 17 -15.26 8.29 -8.93
CA SER A 17 -14.81 9.68 -8.85
C SER A 17 -13.37 9.82 -8.37
N GLU A 18 -12.74 10.99 -8.55
CA GLU A 18 -11.38 11.25 -8.06
C GLU A 18 -11.31 11.13 -6.53
N GLU A 19 -12.36 11.50 -5.82
CA GLU A 19 -12.51 11.46 -4.36
C GLU A 19 -12.40 10.03 -3.82
N ASP A 20 -12.88 9.03 -4.56
CA ASP A 20 -12.80 7.62 -4.16
C ASP A 20 -11.36 7.15 -3.95
N TYR A 21 -10.41 7.72 -4.69
CA TYR A 21 -9.02 7.25 -4.75
C TYR A 21 -8.01 8.23 -4.14
N LEU A 22 -8.41 9.49 -3.91
CA LEU A 22 -7.50 10.56 -3.53
C LEU A 22 -6.78 10.27 -2.21
N ASP A 23 -7.47 9.71 -1.23
CA ASP A 23 -6.88 9.40 0.07
C ASP A 23 -5.83 8.29 -0.02
N ILE A 24 -6.04 7.29 -0.88
CA ILE A 24 -5.05 6.24 -1.14
C ILE A 24 -3.78 6.87 -1.73
N HIS A 25 -3.92 7.72 -2.74
CA HIS A 25 -2.78 8.36 -3.38
C HIS A 25 -2.07 9.37 -2.47
N ASN A 26 -2.80 10.09 -1.61
CA ASN A 26 -2.22 10.94 -0.58
C ASN A 26 -1.44 10.12 0.45
N PHE A 27 -1.97 8.96 0.86
CA PHE A 27 -1.30 8.08 1.80
C PHE A 27 0.00 7.51 1.22
N MET A 28 0.02 7.10 -0.03
CA MET A 28 1.25 6.63 -0.70
C MET A 28 2.34 7.70 -0.69
N ASP A 29 1.97 8.96 -0.75
CA ASP A 29 2.86 10.12 -0.74
C ASP A 29 3.09 10.73 0.66
N VAL A 30 2.46 10.21 1.72
CA VAL A 30 2.51 10.80 3.08
C VAL A 30 3.94 10.93 3.63
N SER A 31 4.82 10.03 3.21
CA SER A 31 6.24 10.06 3.60
C SER A 31 7.00 11.29 3.09
N LYS A 32 6.44 12.06 2.16
CA LYS A 32 6.97 13.39 1.75
C LYS A 32 7.00 14.38 2.92
N SER A 33 6.09 14.26 3.88
CA SER A 33 6.10 15.11 5.09
C SER A 33 7.27 14.83 6.02
N ALA A 34 7.77 13.59 6.03
CA ALA A 34 8.92 13.19 6.83
C ALA A 34 10.25 13.39 6.09
N HIS A 35 10.23 13.31 4.75
CA HIS A 35 11.43 13.43 3.93
C HIS A 35 11.08 14.05 2.57
N ALA A 36 11.48 15.30 2.36
CA ALA A 36 11.01 16.13 1.25
C ALA A 36 11.59 15.76 -0.14
N ASP A 37 12.73 15.06 -0.21
CA ASP A 37 13.29 14.64 -1.49
C ASP A 37 12.81 13.25 -1.96
N MET A 38 13.30 12.81 -3.12
CA MET A 38 12.84 11.57 -3.77
C MET A 38 13.06 10.30 -2.94
N ARG A 39 13.88 10.34 -1.87
CA ARG A 39 14.11 9.20 -0.97
C ARG A 39 12.89 8.84 -0.13
N HIS A 40 11.89 9.73 0.02
CA HIS A 40 10.61 9.39 0.65
C HIS A 40 9.96 8.16 -0.01
N ARG A 41 10.22 7.93 -1.30
CA ARG A 41 9.69 6.79 -2.06
C ARG A 41 10.14 5.44 -1.51
N ALA A 42 11.30 5.37 -0.86
CA ALA A 42 11.77 4.13 -0.23
C ALA A 42 10.81 3.56 0.82
N ILE A 43 9.92 4.39 1.39
CA ILE A 43 8.99 3.97 2.44
C ILE A 43 7.78 3.25 1.84
N PHE A 44 7.07 3.84 0.88
CA PHE A 44 5.83 3.28 0.34
C PHE A 44 5.85 2.95 -1.15
N HIS A 45 6.81 3.47 -1.95
CA HIS A 45 6.88 3.15 -3.38
C HIS A 45 7.69 1.86 -3.63
N ASN A 46 7.28 0.77 -2.99
CA ASN A 46 7.82 -0.58 -3.12
C ASN A 46 6.71 -1.60 -2.82
N SER A 47 7.00 -2.89 -2.89
CA SER A 47 6.01 -3.97 -2.66
C SER A 47 5.34 -3.95 -1.27
N LEU A 48 5.94 -3.30 -0.26
CA LEU A 48 5.33 -3.14 1.06
C LEU A 48 4.22 -2.09 1.07
N GLY A 49 4.37 -1.00 0.30
CA GLY A 49 3.40 0.10 0.30
C GLY A 49 1.97 -0.35 -0.03
N PRO A 50 1.71 -1.00 -1.19
CA PRO A 50 0.40 -1.55 -1.51
C PRO A 50 -0.17 -2.49 -0.45
N TYR A 51 0.67 -3.35 0.16
CA TYR A 51 0.25 -4.22 1.26
C TYR A 51 -0.24 -3.43 2.48
N VAL A 52 0.47 -2.35 2.86
CA VAL A 52 0.04 -1.48 3.97
C VAL A 52 -1.25 -0.76 3.64
N VAL A 53 -1.37 -0.26 2.41
CA VAL A 53 -2.57 0.45 1.92
C VAL A 53 -3.81 -0.44 1.99
N GLU A 54 -3.71 -1.72 1.62
CA GLU A 54 -4.81 -2.68 1.78
C GLU A 54 -5.31 -2.77 3.22
N ARG A 55 -4.40 -2.73 4.19
CA ARG A 55 -4.73 -2.80 5.62
C ARG A 55 -5.37 -1.52 6.15
N VAL A 56 -5.13 -0.40 5.51
CA VAL A 56 -5.67 0.91 5.93
C VAL A 56 -7.00 1.21 5.26
N PHE A 57 -7.09 1.02 3.94
CA PHE A 57 -8.21 1.46 3.12
C PHE A 57 -9.15 0.33 2.70
N GLY A 58 -8.76 -0.93 2.88
CA GLY A 58 -9.64 -2.05 2.62
C GLY A 58 -10.93 -1.97 3.45
N MET A 59 -12.04 -2.37 2.88
CA MET A 59 -13.36 -2.31 3.49
C MET A 59 -13.41 -3.11 4.79
N PRO A 60 -13.77 -2.51 5.94
CA PRO A 60 -13.99 -3.24 7.18
C PRO A 60 -15.15 -4.23 7.05
N LEU A 61 -14.99 -5.45 7.58
CA LEU A 61 -16.03 -6.48 7.53
C LEU A 61 -17.38 -6.01 8.10
N LYS A 62 -17.33 -5.21 9.16
CA LYS A 62 -18.53 -4.63 9.80
C LYS A 62 -19.38 -3.72 8.90
N MET A 63 -18.83 -3.22 7.80
CA MET A 63 -19.53 -2.39 6.82
C MET A 63 -20.09 -3.21 5.66
N LEU A 64 -19.86 -4.52 5.63
CA LEU A 64 -20.25 -5.37 4.51
C LEU A 64 -21.75 -5.34 4.25
N ASP A 65 -22.56 -5.47 5.31
CA ASP A 65 -24.03 -5.52 5.19
C ASP A 65 -24.59 -4.17 4.72
N GLU A 66 -24.10 -3.06 5.27
CA GLU A 66 -24.51 -1.69 4.88
C GLU A 66 -24.20 -1.40 3.40
N LEU A 67 -23.02 -1.80 2.95
CA LEU A 67 -22.61 -1.61 1.56
C LEU A 67 -23.34 -2.54 0.60
N ALA A 68 -23.58 -3.77 1.03
CA ALA A 68 -24.32 -4.73 0.25
C ALA A 68 -25.77 -4.28 0.02
N GLU A 69 -26.43 -3.74 1.04
CA GLU A 69 -27.76 -3.16 0.94
C GLU A 69 -27.77 -1.92 0.04
N LYS A 70 -26.81 -1.02 0.23
CA LYS A 70 -26.70 0.23 -0.54
C LYS A 70 -26.49 -0.01 -2.05
N PHE A 71 -25.73 -1.05 -2.41
CA PHE A 71 -25.36 -1.36 -3.79
C PHE A 71 -26.01 -2.62 -4.36
N ASP A 72 -27.04 -3.15 -3.66
CA ASP A 72 -27.84 -4.30 -4.07
C ASP A 72 -26.99 -5.55 -4.41
N TRP A 73 -26.02 -5.87 -3.54
CA TRP A 73 -25.19 -7.07 -3.72
C TRP A 73 -25.93 -8.33 -3.37
N SER A 74 -25.73 -9.39 -4.15
CA SER A 74 -26.25 -10.70 -3.85
C SER A 74 -25.63 -11.32 -2.58
N ASP A 75 -26.30 -12.30 -1.99
CA ASP A 75 -25.76 -13.05 -0.85
C ASP A 75 -24.51 -13.84 -1.24
N GLU A 76 -24.40 -14.29 -2.50
CA GLU A 76 -23.21 -14.96 -3.02
C GLU A 76 -21.98 -14.02 -3.05
N GLU A 77 -22.17 -12.77 -3.44
CA GLU A 77 -21.10 -11.78 -3.44
C GLU A 77 -20.62 -11.43 -2.03
N LYS A 78 -21.55 -11.32 -1.07
CA LYS A 78 -21.21 -11.14 0.35
C LYS A 78 -20.42 -12.34 0.88
N LEU A 79 -20.91 -13.55 0.61
CA LEU A 79 -20.29 -14.78 1.08
C LEU A 79 -18.87 -14.93 0.54
N ALA A 80 -18.65 -14.64 -0.74
CA ALA A 80 -17.33 -14.68 -1.36
C ALA A 80 -16.32 -13.74 -0.65
N ILE A 81 -16.76 -12.53 -0.25
CA ILE A 81 -15.91 -11.61 0.50
C ILE A 81 -15.60 -12.18 1.90
N VAL A 82 -16.57 -12.72 2.60
CA VAL A 82 -16.38 -13.30 3.94
C VAL A 82 -15.41 -14.48 3.90
N GLU A 83 -15.50 -15.32 2.89
CA GLU A 83 -14.57 -16.45 2.72
C GLU A 83 -13.15 -16.00 2.48
N LEU A 84 -12.94 -15.03 1.56
CA LEU A 84 -11.62 -14.43 1.32
C LEU A 84 -11.03 -13.82 2.59
N LEU A 85 -11.83 -13.16 3.43
CA LEU A 85 -11.37 -12.58 4.69
C LEU A 85 -10.98 -13.66 5.72
N LYS A 86 -11.72 -14.76 5.79
CA LYS A 86 -11.38 -15.90 6.65
C LYS A 86 -10.04 -16.53 6.25
N GLU A 87 -9.83 -16.73 4.95
CA GLU A 87 -8.55 -17.27 4.44
C GLU A 87 -7.39 -16.31 4.71
N ALA A 88 -7.58 -15.02 4.50
CA ALA A 88 -6.57 -14.00 4.74
C ALA A 88 -6.33 -13.70 6.23
N LYS A 89 -7.12 -14.25 7.14
CA LYS A 89 -7.09 -13.98 8.60
C LYS A 89 -7.08 -12.47 8.91
N THR A 90 -7.96 -11.74 8.24
CA THR A 90 -8.08 -10.28 8.38
C THR A 90 -9.54 -9.90 8.55
N ASP A 91 -9.78 -8.75 9.19
CA ASP A 91 -11.08 -8.12 9.33
C ASP A 91 -11.37 -7.06 8.27
N ARG A 92 -10.47 -6.94 7.28
CA ARG A 92 -10.61 -6.01 6.16
C ARG A 92 -10.49 -6.72 4.83
N ALA A 93 -11.43 -6.46 3.94
CA ALA A 93 -11.32 -6.87 2.55
C ALA A 93 -10.18 -6.12 1.86
N CYS A 94 -9.54 -6.77 0.88
CA CYS A 94 -8.55 -6.12 0.02
C CYS A 94 -9.18 -5.16 -1.00
N THR A 95 -10.46 -4.90 -0.90
CA THR A 95 -11.26 -4.09 -1.83
C THR A 95 -11.93 -2.92 -1.13
N MET A 96 -12.22 -1.91 -1.91
CA MET A 96 -13.10 -0.79 -1.61
C MET A 96 -14.28 -0.78 -2.58
N VAL A 97 -15.32 -0.01 -2.29
CA VAL A 97 -16.43 0.24 -3.21
C VAL A 97 -16.34 1.71 -3.63
N ASN A 98 -16.28 1.96 -4.93
CA ASN A 98 -16.27 3.31 -5.45
C ASN A 98 -17.70 3.92 -5.54
N SER A 99 -17.80 5.18 -5.95
CA SER A 99 -19.09 5.88 -6.06
C SER A 99 -20.04 5.30 -7.10
N ASP A 100 -19.54 4.50 -8.05
CA ASP A 100 -20.38 3.77 -9.03
C ASP A 100 -20.87 2.41 -8.45
N GLY A 101 -20.55 2.06 -7.21
CA GLY A 101 -20.88 0.76 -6.60
C GLY A 101 -19.98 -0.39 -7.04
N ILE A 102 -18.90 -0.10 -7.77
CA ILE A 102 -17.97 -1.11 -8.28
C ILE A 102 -16.94 -1.43 -7.20
N ARG A 103 -16.70 -2.74 -6.98
CA ARG A 103 -15.60 -3.21 -6.11
C ARG A 103 -14.27 -3.04 -6.84
N VAL A 104 -13.35 -2.34 -6.21
CA VAL A 104 -12.01 -2.05 -6.72
C VAL A 104 -10.97 -2.59 -5.76
N SER A 105 -9.94 -3.26 -6.27
CA SER A 105 -8.80 -3.69 -5.47
C SER A 105 -8.02 -2.47 -4.99
N VAL A 106 -7.90 -2.34 -3.67
CA VAL A 106 -7.11 -1.27 -3.04
C VAL A 106 -5.64 -1.41 -3.39
N ARG A 107 -5.16 -2.67 -3.51
CA ARG A 107 -3.80 -2.98 -3.97
C ARG A 107 -3.57 -2.45 -5.36
N ASP A 108 -4.47 -2.70 -6.31
CA ASP A 108 -4.31 -2.28 -7.70
C ASP A 108 -4.24 -0.75 -7.83
N VAL A 109 -4.99 -0.02 -7.01
CA VAL A 109 -4.91 1.45 -6.95
C VAL A 109 -3.54 1.90 -6.44
N ALA A 110 -3.04 1.28 -5.37
CA ALA A 110 -1.73 1.60 -4.81
C ALA A 110 -0.57 1.20 -5.74
N GLU A 111 -0.66 0.03 -6.38
CA GLU A 111 0.32 -0.44 -7.37
C GLU A 111 0.36 0.46 -8.59
N GLN A 112 -0.80 0.92 -9.07
CA GLN A 112 -0.88 1.91 -10.13
C GLN A 112 -0.10 3.17 -9.77
N HIS A 113 -0.24 3.70 -8.54
CA HIS A 113 0.50 4.88 -8.08
C HIS A 113 2.02 4.66 -8.21
N VAL A 114 2.51 3.51 -7.74
CA VAL A 114 3.94 3.18 -7.78
C VAL A 114 4.44 3.04 -9.22
N ILE A 115 3.66 2.35 -10.06
CA ILE A 115 4.01 2.15 -11.48
C ILE A 115 4.04 3.49 -12.24
N GLU A 116 3.08 4.38 -12.00
CA GLU A 116 3.05 5.70 -12.63
C GLU A 116 4.22 6.59 -12.20
N ASP A 117 4.75 6.40 -11.00
CA ASP A 117 5.88 7.18 -10.48
C ASP A 117 7.26 6.59 -10.80
N LEU A 118 7.37 5.26 -10.91
CA LEU A 118 8.65 4.56 -11.05
C LEU A 118 8.76 3.67 -12.30
N GLY A 119 7.67 3.46 -13.05
CA GLY A 119 7.62 2.55 -14.19
C GLY A 119 7.58 1.06 -13.80
N ARG A 120 7.73 0.73 -12.54
CA ARG A 120 7.71 -0.63 -11.97
C ARG A 120 7.40 -0.60 -10.49
N ILE A 121 7.12 -1.76 -9.90
CA ILE A 121 7.03 -1.94 -8.44
C ILE A 121 8.36 -2.53 -7.95
N PRO A 122 9.25 -1.75 -7.31
CA PRO A 122 10.46 -2.29 -6.72
C PRO A 122 10.13 -3.14 -5.48
N SER A 123 10.98 -4.12 -5.18
CA SER A 123 10.96 -4.76 -3.86
C SER A 123 11.49 -3.80 -2.79
N LEU A 124 11.18 -4.07 -1.52
CA LEU A 124 11.78 -3.31 -0.42
C LEU A 124 13.32 -3.46 -0.42
N SER A 125 13.85 -4.66 -0.74
CA SER A 125 15.28 -4.93 -0.86
C SER A 125 15.98 -4.01 -1.87
N ASN A 126 15.32 -3.68 -2.99
CA ASN A 126 15.92 -2.75 -3.97
C ASN A 126 16.27 -1.37 -3.38
N TRP A 127 15.58 -0.97 -2.30
CA TRP A 127 15.91 0.25 -1.57
C TRP A 127 16.91 0.00 -0.45
N LEU A 128 16.71 -1.07 0.35
CA LEU A 128 17.52 -1.37 1.52
C LEU A 128 18.97 -1.73 1.16
N ASP A 129 19.19 -2.46 0.07
CA ASP A 129 20.53 -2.87 -0.39
C ASP A 129 21.42 -1.67 -0.76
N ASN A 130 20.80 -0.52 -1.05
CA ASN A 130 21.51 0.72 -1.34
C ASN A 130 21.65 1.66 -0.12
N MET A 131 21.19 1.24 1.07
CA MET A 131 21.31 2.00 2.31
C MET A 131 22.54 1.55 3.08
N ALA A 132 23.47 2.49 3.35
CA ALA A 132 24.61 2.20 4.20
C ALA A 132 24.13 1.82 5.62
N MET A 133 24.62 0.68 6.14
CA MET A 133 24.35 0.25 7.51
C MET A 133 24.89 1.28 8.51
N GLN A 134 24.04 1.71 9.41
CA GLN A 134 24.40 2.66 10.47
C GLN A 134 24.58 1.90 11.80
N PRO A 135 25.55 2.34 12.66
CA PRO A 135 25.80 1.66 13.94
C PRO A 135 24.58 1.57 14.88
N TRP A 136 23.57 2.44 14.71
CA TRP A 136 22.37 2.48 15.52
C TRP A 136 21.21 1.60 14.97
N PHE A 137 21.30 1.04 13.77
CA PHE A 137 20.25 0.17 13.19
C PHE A 137 19.97 -1.07 14.04
N GLY A 138 21.00 -1.62 14.73
CA GLY A 138 20.83 -2.73 15.67
C GLY A 138 20.25 -2.36 17.03
N GLY A 139 19.98 -1.06 17.26
CA GLY A 139 19.49 -0.55 18.55
C GLY A 139 20.53 -0.55 19.67
N PRO A 140 20.15 -0.11 20.89
CA PRO A 140 21.11 0.12 22.00
C PRO A 140 21.85 -1.12 22.47
N ARG A 141 21.27 -2.31 22.35
CA ARG A 141 21.88 -3.58 22.80
C ARG A 141 23.06 -4.00 21.94
N HIS A 142 23.11 -3.57 20.70
CA HIS A 142 24.15 -3.95 19.73
C HIS A 142 25.31 -2.95 19.63
N ARG A 143 25.26 -1.84 20.39
CA ARG A 143 26.36 -0.85 20.40
C ARG A 143 27.72 -1.43 20.83
N LYS A 144 27.73 -2.55 21.57
CA LYS A 144 28.96 -3.18 22.08
C LYS A 144 29.69 -4.06 21.05
N THR A 145 29.06 -4.38 19.93
CA THR A 145 29.61 -5.29 18.92
C THR A 145 29.72 -4.61 17.54
N ARG A 146 30.45 -3.49 17.51
CA ARG A 146 30.71 -2.73 16.28
C ARG A 146 31.28 -3.58 15.14
N ALA A 147 32.03 -4.66 15.49
CA ALA A 147 32.59 -5.58 14.52
C ALA A 147 31.59 -6.55 13.87
N GLN A 148 30.41 -6.76 14.49
CA GLN A 148 29.38 -7.66 13.93
C GLN A 148 28.45 -7.01 12.92
N PHE A 149 28.55 -5.68 12.72
CA PHE A 149 27.74 -4.91 11.79
C PHE A 149 28.47 -4.49 10.52
N ILE A 150 29.57 -5.16 10.18
CA ILE A 150 30.22 -5.06 8.86
C ILE A 150 30.14 -6.44 8.18
N PRO A 151 28.91 -6.95 7.85
CA PRO A 151 28.80 -8.29 7.29
C PRO A 151 28.96 -8.35 5.78
N PHE A 152 29.16 -7.23 5.12
CA PHE A 152 29.20 -7.17 3.66
C PHE A 152 30.42 -6.37 3.14
N ALA A 153 31.55 -6.49 3.82
CA ALA A 153 32.81 -6.35 3.11
C ALA A 153 32.85 -7.53 2.13
N ASN A 154 32.64 -7.27 0.84
CA ASN A 154 32.84 -8.23 -0.21
C ASN A 154 34.19 -8.90 0.05
N GLU A 155 34.19 -10.20 0.33
CA GLU A 155 35.35 -11.03 0.15
C GLU A 155 35.49 -11.18 -1.37
N ASP A 156 36.51 -10.55 -1.92
CA ASP A 156 36.98 -10.76 -3.29
C ASP A 156 37.43 -12.21 -3.52
#